data_57c8a7f80ef965ff445e3e6fa687fe08
#
_entry.id   57c8a7f80ef965ff445e3e6fa687fe08
#
_cell.length_a   1.000
_cell.length_b   1.000
_cell.length_c   1.000
_cell.angle_alpha   90.00
_cell.angle_beta   90.00
_cell.angle_gamma   90.00
#
_symmetry.space_group_name_H-M   'P 1'
#
loop_
_entity.id
_entity.type
_entity.pdbx_description
1 polymer ?
#
loop_
_entity_poly.entity_id
_entity_poly.type
_entity_poly.pdbx_seq_one_letter_code
_entity_poly.pdbx_strand_id
1 'polypeptide(L)'
;LVAMGHEAWTLEETTTRVRKSLREAFPELFGDRWEEARDIFYGAYREVHLERVEKIDGAEDMIGLLQPQGSHLGVVSNKSGGHLRAESTKLGWDRFFAGYLIGATDAPNDKPATDPIYMALEGTGIDPGPDIWFIGDTWVDIACGRAAKCHTILVGDNDPESAEFSDHPPDEHYLSCRDLLEVVRRL
;
A
#
# COMPACT_ATOMS: atom_id res chain seq x y z
N LEU A 1 17.38 -11.19 6.85
CA LEU A 1 18.67 -11.27 6.16
C LEU A 1 19.69 -12.05 7.00
N VAL A 2 20.09 -11.55 8.16
CA VAL A 2 21.14 -12.18 9.01
C VAL A 2 20.83 -13.64 9.35
N ALA A 3 19.58 -13.94 9.71
CA ALA A 3 19.15 -15.32 9.97
C ALA A 3 19.25 -16.25 8.75
N MET A 4 19.31 -15.69 7.54
CA MET A 4 19.48 -16.43 6.29
C MET A 4 20.95 -16.43 5.81
N GLY A 5 21.88 -15.85 6.58
CA GLY A 5 23.31 -15.78 6.26
C GLY A 5 23.69 -14.64 5.31
N HIS A 6 22.84 -13.64 5.14
CA HIS A 6 23.11 -12.43 4.37
C HIS A 6 23.50 -11.27 5.30
N GLU A 7 24.23 -10.29 4.77
CA GLU A 7 24.49 -9.04 5.50
C GLU A 7 23.20 -8.27 5.74
N ALA A 8 23.12 -7.59 6.87
CA ALA A 8 22.00 -6.72 7.18
C ALA A 8 22.02 -5.49 6.23
N TRP A 9 20.87 -5.13 5.70
CA TRP A 9 20.74 -3.88 4.96
C TRP A 9 20.69 -2.68 5.91
N THR A 10 21.19 -1.56 5.44
CA THR A 10 20.93 -0.25 6.05
C THR A 10 19.46 0.11 5.93
N LEU A 11 19.03 1.14 6.67
CA LEU A 11 17.65 1.64 6.53
C LEU A 11 17.40 2.16 5.10
N GLU A 12 18.35 2.88 4.51
CA GLU A 12 18.28 3.39 3.15
C GLU A 12 18.14 2.26 2.10
N GLU A 13 18.97 1.22 2.21
CA GLU A 13 18.87 0.04 1.34
C GLU A 13 17.52 -0.67 1.51
N THR A 14 17.01 -0.77 2.74
CA THR A 14 15.71 -1.37 3.02
C THR A 14 14.60 -0.58 2.36
N THR A 15 14.58 0.74 2.53
CA THR A 15 13.56 1.62 1.96
C THR A 15 13.55 1.55 0.42
N THR A 16 14.72 1.44 -0.19
CA THR A 16 14.83 1.34 -1.66
C THR A 16 14.39 -0.04 -2.19
N ARG A 17 14.67 -1.13 -1.46
CA ARG A 17 14.48 -2.50 -1.95
C ARG A 17 13.11 -3.10 -1.58
N VAL A 18 12.48 -2.64 -0.49
CA VAL A 18 11.20 -3.18 0.00
C VAL A 18 10.04 -2.39 -0.60
N ARG A 19 9.83 -2.54 -1.92
CA ARG A 19 8.72 -1.91 -2.64
C ARG A 19 7.76 -2.92 -3.25
N LYS A 20 8.29 -4.07 -3.66
CA LYS A 20 7.51 -5.21 -4.13
C LYS A 20 6.91 -5.99 -2.96
N SER A 21 5.96 -6.86 -3.25
CA SER A 21 5.48 -7.81 -2.25
C SER A 21 6.60 -8.79 -1.86
N LEU A 22 6.48 -9.35 -0.67
CA LEU A 22 7.40 -10.40 -0.21
C LEU A 22 7.40 -11.60 -1.17
N ARG A 23 6.23 -11.95 -1.73
CA ARG A 23 6.04 -13.06 -2.67
C ARG A 23 6.85 -12.88 -3.96
N GLU A 24 7.09 -11.64 -4.38
CA GLU A 24 7.92 -11.32 -5.54
C GLU A 24 9.40 -11.14 -5.16
N ALA A 25 9.68 -10.41 -4.09
CA ALA A 25 11.05 -10.03 -3.72
C ALA A 25 11.85 -11.20 -3.12
N PHE A 26 11.22 -12.09 -2.34
CA PHE A 26 11.96 -13.12 -1.62
C PHE A 26 12.51 -14.24 -2.51
N PRO A 27 11.83 -14.71 -3.57
CA PRO A 27 12.43 -15.64 -4.52
C PRO A 27 13.67 -15.06 -5.22
N GLU A 28 13.68 -13.77 -5.54
CA GLU A 28 14.83 -13.08 -6.13
C GLU A 28 16.03 -13.02 -5.16
N LEU A 29 15.76 -12.85 -3.85
CA LEU A 29 16.78 -12.68 -2.82
C LEU A 29 17.31 -13.99 -2.26
N PHE A 30 16.46 -15.00 -2.08
CA PHE A 30 16.77 -16.23 -1.34
C PHE A 30 16.67 -17.50 -2.17
N GLY A 31 16.29 -17.40 -3.48
CA GLY A 31 16.13 -18.57 -4.35
C GLY A 31 15.18 -19.61 -3.75
N ASP A 32 15.59 -20.89 -3.79
CA ASP A 32 14.79 -21.99 -3.27
C ASP A 32 14.48 -21.94 -1.76
N ARG A 33 15.20 -21.08 -1.01
CA ARG A 33 14.98 -20.89 0.43
C ARG A 33 14.04 -19.73 0.77
N TRP A 34 13.34 -19.18 -0.20
CA TRP A 34 12.49 -18.01 0.00
C TRP A 34 11.33 -18.26 1.00
N GLU A 35 10.79 -19.47 1.04
CA GLU A 35 9.72 -19.81 1.99
C GLU A 35 10.21 -19.84 3.45
N GLU A 36 11.43 -20.37 3.68
CA GLU A 36 12.08 -20.30 4.98
C GLU A 36 12.30 -18.84 5.41
N ALA A 37 12.80 -18.02 4.50
CA ALA A 37 13.02 -16.59 4.73
C ALA A 37 11.69 -15.85 5.04
N ARG A 38 10.61 -16.18 4.32
CA ARG A 38 9.25 -15.67 4.56
C ARG A 38 8.78 -16.00 5.97
N ASP A 39 8.94 -17.25 6.41
CA ASP A 39 8.46 -17.70 7.72
C ASP A 39 9.24 -17.06 8.86
N ILE A 40 10.55 -16.88 8.70
CA ILE A 40 11.40 -16.12 9.63
C ILE A 40 10.97 -14.67 9.69
N PHE A 41 10.75 -14.03 8.53
CA PHE A 41 10.30 -12.64 8.45
C PHE A 41 8.96 -12.44 9.16
N TYR A 42 7.95 -13.24 8.81
CA TYR A 42 6.64 -13.11 9.43
C TYR A 42 6.64 -13.47 10.92
N GLY A 43 7.53 -14.38 11.35
CA GLY A 43 7.75 -14.64 12.78
C GLY A 43 8.17 -13.37 13.52
N ALA A 44 9.24 -12.74 13.07
CA ALA A 44 9.75 -11.50 13.67
C ALA A 44 8.77 -10.32 13.53
N TYR A 45 8.10 -10.21 12.36
CA TYR A 45 7.14 -9.13 12.10
C TYR A 45 5.94 -9.18 13.06
N ARG A 46 5.39 -10.39 13.30
CA ARG A 46 4.27 -10.58 14.24
C ARG A 46 4.57 -10.13 15.67
N GLU A 47 5.82 -10.21 16.10
CA GLU A 47 6.22 -9.79 17.45
C GLU A 47 6.18 -8.27 17.65
N VAL A 48 6.37 -7.50 16.58
CA VAL A 48 6.61 -6.05 16.71
C VAL A 48 5.60 -5.16 15.98
N HIS A 49 4.90 -5.65 14.94
CA HIS A 49 4.16 -4.76 14.03
C HIS A 49 3.02 -4.00 14.72
N LEU A 50 2.28 -4.63 15.63
CA LEU A 50 1.18 -3.97 16.34
C LEU A 50 1.66 -2.97 17.43
N GLU A 51 2.90 -3.10 17.89
CA GLU A 51 3.50 -2.14 18.83
C GLU A 51 4.12 -0.96 18.10
N ARG A 52 4.54 -1.17 16.84
CA ARG A 52 5.27 -0.19 16.05
C ARG A 52 4.42 0.55 15.02
N VAL A 53 3.21 0.04 14.72
CA VAL A 53 2.34 0.70 13.76
C VAL A 53 1.84 2.05 14.31
N GLU A 54 2.05 3.10 13.52
CA GLU A 54 1.64 4.46 13.84
C GLU A 54 0.82 5.06 12.70
N LYS A 55 -0.04 6.02 13.03
CA LYS A 55 -0.82 6.77 12.04
C LYS A 55 0.05 7.83 11.38
N ILE A 56 -0.01 7.90 10.07
CA ILE A 56 0.61 9.00 9.34
C ILE A 56 -0.21 10.28 9.59
N ASP A 57 0.49 11.38 9.86
CA ASP A 57 -0.15 12.66 10.14
C ASP A 57 -1.05 13.11 8.98
N GLY A 58 -2.27 13.52 9.31
CA GLY A 58 -3.31 13.93 8.36
C GLY A 58 -4.10 12.78 7.71
N ALA A 59 -3.62 11.53 7.76
CA ALA A 59 -4.29 10.41 7.07
C ALA A 59 -5.67 10.10 7.67
N GLU A 60 -5.79 9.99 9.00
CA GLU A 60 -7.08 9.71 9.64
C GLU A 60 -8.08 10.85 9.45
N ASP A 61 -7.63 12.09 9.52
CA ASP A 61 -8.47 13.26 9.28
C ASP A 61 -9.04 13.26 7.86
N MET A 62 -8.21 12.93 6.86
CA MET A 62 -8.61 12.82 5.46
C MET A 62 -9.67 11.72 5.26
N ILE A 63 -9.41 10.52 5.76
CA ILE A 63 -10.34 9.39 5.68
C ILE A 63 -11.67 9.74 6.37
N GLY A 64 -11.59 10.38 7.55
CA GLY A 64 -12.75 10.80 8.32
C GLY A 64 -13.61 11.85 7.63
N LEU A 65 -13.04 12.68 6.75
CA LEU A 65 -13.81 13.65 5.94
C LEU A 65 -14.50 13.00 4.75
N LEU A 66 -13.91 11.97 4.15
CA LEU A 66 -14.44 11.30 2.96
C LEU A 66 -15.60 10.35 3.29
N GLN A 67 -15.57 9.69 4.44
CA GLN A 67 -16.60 8.72 4.82
C GLN A 67 -18.02 9.31 4.90
N PRO A 68 -18.27 10.47 5.57
CA PRO A 68 -19.62 11.06 5.65
C PRO A 68 -20.17 11.53 4.32
N GLN A 69 -19.32 11.74 3.33
CA GLN A 69 -19.69 12.18 1.97
C GLN A 69 -20.21 11.02 1.11
N GLY A 70 -20.22 9.79 1.65
CA GLY A 70 -20.67 8.61 0.92
C GLY A 70 -19.61 8.02 -0.03
N SER A 71 -18.37 8.45 0.09
CA SER A 71 -17.26 7.86 -0.67
C SER A 71 -17.03 6.41 -0.25
N HIS A 72 -16.84 5.52 -1.23
CA HIS A 72 -16.33 4.18 -0.96
C HIS A 72 -14.85 4.26 -0.63
N LEU A 73 -14.46 3.69 0.50
CA LEU A 73 -13.07 3.68 0.97
C LEU A 73 -12.56 2.24 1.04
N GLY A 74 -11.40 1.98 0.46
CA GLY A 74 -10.72 0.71 0.53
C GLY A 74 -9.22 0.86 0.69
N VAL A 75 -8.54 -0.20 1.11
CA VAL A 75 -7.08 -0.28 1.18
C VAL A 75 -6.60 -1.43 0.31
N VAL A 76 -5.61 -1.15 -0.51
CA VAL A 76 -4.89 -2.15 -1.31
C VAL A 76 -3.42 -2.11 -0.93
N SER A 77 -2.87 -3.22 -0.44
CA SER A 77 -1.52 -3.27 0.11
C SER A 77 -0.76 -4.52 -0.32
N ASN A 78 0.55 -4.38 -0.57
CA ASN A 78 1.47 -5.51 -0.75
C ASN A 78 1.88 -6.19 0.58
N LYS A 79 1.35 -5.72 1.70
CA LYS A 79 1.39 -6.42 2.98
C LYS A 79 0.42 -7.62 2.96
N SER A 80 0.70 -8.69 3.71
CA SER A 80 -0.26 -9.80 3.80
C SER A 80 -1.60 -9.34 4.41
N GLY A 81 -2.72 -9.85 3.89
CA GLY A 81 -4.06 -9.44 4.32
C GLY A 81 -4.31 -9.60 5.82
N GLY A 82 -3.75 -10.67 6.43
CA GLY A 82 -3.86 -10.89 7.87
C GLY A 82 -3.20 -9.77 8.69
N HIS A 83 -1.99 -9.34 8.33
CA HIS A 83 -1.30 -8.25 9.01
C HIS A 83 -1.97 -6.90 8.74
N LEU A 84 -2.41 -6.64 7.51
CA LEU A 84 -3.15 -5.43 7.16
C LEU A 84 -4.39 -5.24 8.04
N ARG A 85 -5.23 -6.27 8.16
CA ARG A 85 -6.44 -6.22 8.98
C ARG A 85 -6.13 -6.07 10.48
N ALA A 86 -5.12 -6.77 10.99
CA ALA A 86 -4.71 -6.63 12.39
C ALA A 86 -4.23 -5.21 12.71
N GLU A 87 -3.50 -4.57 11.80
CA GLU A 87 -3.05 -3.18 11.96
C GLU A 87 -4.20 -2.19 11.82
N SER A 88 -5.14 -2.40 10.88
CA SER A 88 -6.35 -1.59 10.77
C SER A 88 -7.16 -1.62 12.07
N THR A 89 -7.37 -2.81 12.64
CA THR A 89 -8.05 -2.96 13.94
C THR A 89 -7.30 -2.24 15.06
N LYS A 90 -5.97 -2.40 15.12
CA LYS A 90 -5.13 -1.72 16.12
C LYS A 90 -5.23 -0.20 16.05
N LEU A 91 -5.29 0.35 14.83
CA LEU A 91 -5.44 1.80 14.58
C LEU A 91 -6.88 2.30 14.77
N GLY A 92 -7.87 1.40 14.92
CA GLY A 92 -9.29 1.73 14.98
C GLY A 92 -9.88 2.17 13.63
N TRP A 93 -9.27 1.71 12.51
CA TRP A 93 -9.63 2.12 11.16
C TRP A 93 -10.65 1.20 10.48
N ASP A 94 -11.00 0.06 11.05
CA ASP A 94 -12.02 -0.85 10.52
C ASP A 94 -13.35 -0.15 10.22
N ARG A 95 -13.68 0.87 11.03
CA ARG A 95 -14.89 1.69 10.87
C ARG A 95 -14.95 2.46 9.55
N PHE A 96 -13.80 2.75 8.93
CA PHE A 96 -13.74 3.53 7.69
C PHE A 96 -13.84 2.66 6.44
N PHE A 97 -13.30 1.45 6.49
CA PHE A 97 -13.09 0.64 5.29
C PHE A 97 -14.13 -0.47 5.10
N ALA A 98 -15.01 -0.71 6.08
CA ALA A 98 -16.13 -1.68 5.99
C ALA A 98 -15.73 -3.08 5.46
N GLY A 99 -14.49 -3.52 5.74
CA GLY A 99 -13.95 -4.81 5.28
C GLY A 99 -13.22 -4.78 3.94
N TYR A 100 -13.18 -3.66 3.23
CA TYR A 100 -12.43 -3.49 1.97
C TYR A 100 -10.92 -3.27 2.23
N LEU A 101 -10.29 -4.27 2.84
CA LEU A 101 -8.88 -4.29 3.22
C LEU A 101 -8.20 -5.46 2.48
N ILE A 102 -7.68 -5.18 1.30
CA ILE A 102 -7.11 -6.18 0.38
C ILE A 102 -5.59 -6.17 0.51
N GLY A 103 -5.04 -7.26 1.01
CA GLY A 103 -3.60 -7.48 1.09
C GLY A 103 -3.10 -8.42 0.00
N ALA A 104 -1.78 -8.53 -0.14
CA ALA A 104 -1.10 -9.36 -1.13
C ALA A 104 -1.56 -10.84 -1.13
N THR A 105 -1.89 -11.39 0.05
CA THR A 105 -2.33 -12.78 0.16
C THR A 105 -3.80 -13.01 -0.18
N ASP A 106 -4.56 -11.95 -0.40
CA ASP A 106 -6.00 -12.03 -0.70
C ASP A 106 -6.23 -12.07 -2.22
N ALA A 107 -5.37 -11.41 -3.01
CA ALA A 107 -5.47 -11.35 -4.45
C ALA A 107 -4.61 -12.41 -5.17
N PRO A 108 -4.98 -12.84 -6.38
CA PRO A 108 -4.17 -13.74 -7.21
C PRO A 108 -2.78 -13.16 -7.51
N ASN A 109 -2.73 -11.87 -7.88
CA ASN A 109 -1.51 -11.14 -8.16
C ASN A 109 -1.45 -9.87 -7.30
N ASP A 110 -0.22 -9.50 -6.87
CA ASP A 110 0.02 -8.31 -6.05
C ASP A 110 0.15 -7.06 -6.92
N LYS A 111 0.10 -5.86 -6.31
CA LYS A 111 0.49 -4.64 -7.03
C LYS A 111 1.92 -4.81 -7.59
N PRO A 112 2.18 -4.42 -8.86
CA PRO A 112 1.41 -3.49 -9.68
C PRO A 112 0.25 -4.13 -10.49
N ALA A 113 -0.07 -5.42 -10.35
CA ALA A 113 -1.27 -5.98 -10.99
C ALA A 113 -2.55 -5.33 -10.46
N THR A 114 -3.60 -5.31 -11.27
CA THR A 114 -4.86 -4.63 -10.95
C THR A 114 -5.83 -5.46 -10.11
N ASP A 115 -5.56 -6.75 -9.95
CA ASP A 115 -6.43 -7.70 -9.21
C ASP A 115 -6.88 -7.15 -7.85
N PRO A 116 -5.99 -6.57 -7.00
CA PRO A 116 -6.40 -6.09 -5.69
C PRO A 116 -7.35 -4.88 -5.77
N ILE A 117 -7.26 -4.04 -6.82
CA ILE A 117 -8.20 -2.92 -7.02
C ILE A 117 -9.58 -3.47 -7.36
N TYR A 118 -9.67 -4.43 -8.29
CA TYR A 118 -10.95 -5.05 -8.64
C TYR A 118 -11.59 -5.74 -7.43
N MET A 119 -10.79 -6.39 -6.58
CA MET A 119 -11.29 -6.99 -5.33
C MET A 119 -11.80 -5.93 -4.34
N ALA A 120 -11.11 -4.80 -4.21
CA ALA A 120 -11.53 -3.71 -3.34
C ALA A 120 -12.84 -3.04 -3.80
N LEU A 121 -13.21 -3.20 -5.07
CA LEU A 121 -14.44 -2.67 -5.65
C LEU A 121 -15.55 -3.73 -5.80
N GLU A 122 -15.25 -4.99 -5.52
CA GLU A 122 -16.21 -6.08 -5.68
C GLU A 122 -17.46 -5.85 -4.82
N GLY A 123 -18.64 -6.01 -5.43
CA GLY A 123 -19.92 -5.82 -4.77
C GLY A 123 -20.34 -4.37 -4.52
N THR A 124 -19.50 -3.37 -4.86
CA THR A 124 -19.82 -1.95 -4.68
C THR A 124 -20.66 -1.37 -5.83
N GLY A 125 -20.62 -1.97 -7.00
CA GLY A 125 -21.20 -1.42 -8.23
C GLY A 125 -20.37 -0.28 -8.84
N ILE A 126 -19.15 -0.07 -8.35
CA ILE A 126 -18.20 0.94 -8.86
C ILE A 126 -17.21 0.23 -9.78
N ASP A 127 -17.07 0.70 -11.00
CA ASP A 127 -16.03 0.23 -11.93
C ASP A 127 -14.75 1.06 -11.77
N PRO A 128 -13.56 0.44 -11.96
CA PRO A 128 -12.30 1.19 -12.01
C PRO A 128 -12.34 2.28 -13.08
N GLY A 129 -11.88 3.47 -12.73
CA GLY A 129 -11.95 4.61 -13.65
C GLY A 129 -11.42 5.90 -13.01
N PRO A 130 -11.50 7.03 -13.77
CA PRO A 130 -10.94 8.31 -13.34
C PRO A 130 -11.61 8.92 -12.11
N ASP A 131 -12.80 8.44 -11.73
CA ASP A 131 -13.51 8.88 -10.53
C ASP A 131 -12.99 8.19 -9.26
N ILE A 132 -12.06 7.24 -9.41
CA ILE A 132 -11.40 6.57 -8.29
C ILE A 132 -10.02 7.19 -8.09
N TRP A 133 -9.78 7.72 -6.91
CA TRP A 133 -8.46 8.13 -6.48
C TRP A 133 -7.69 6.93 -5.92
N PHE A 134 -6.60 6.57 -6.59
CA PHE A 134 -5.67 5.57 -6.11
C PHE A 134 -4.43 6.28 -5.55
N ILE A 135 -4.35 6.31 -4.22
CA ILE A 135 -3.35 7.07 -3.47
C ILE A 135 -2.28 6.12 -2.97
N GLY A 136 -1.03 6.41 -3.23
CA GLY A 136 0.10 5.61 -2.77
C GLY A 136 1.39 6.39 -2.69
N ASP A 137 2.45 5.77 -2.20
CA ASP A 137 3.75 6.40 -1.96
C ASP A 137 4.88 5.83 -2.83
N THR A 138 4.59 4.83 -3.67
CA THR A 138 5.59 4.16 -4.51
C THR A 138 5.16 4.03 -5.96
N TRP A 139 6.15 3.79 -6.85
CA TRP A 139 5.88 3.51 -8.26
C TRP A 139 4.95 2.30 -8.46
N VAL A 140 4.99 1.33 -7.56
CA VAL A 140 4.13 0.13 -7.61
C VAL A 140 2.66 0.51 -7.47
N ASP A 141 2.37 1.49 -6.62
CA ASP A 141 1.02 2.03 -6.43
C ASP A 141 0.55 2.76 -7.68
N ILE A 142 1.39 3.67 -8.17
CA ILE A 142 1.05 4.47 -9.35
C ILE A 142 0.86 3.60 -10.57
N ALA A 143 1.74 2.62 -10.81
CA ALA A 143 1.59 1.67 -11.92
C ALA A 143 0.28 0.85 -11.81
N CYS A 144 -0.06 0.37 -10.61
CA CYS A 144 -1.31 -0.36 -10.34
C CYS A 144 -2.54 0.50 -10.65
N GLY A 145 -2.60 1.72 -10.10
CA GLY A 145 -3.71 2.64 -10.31
C GLY A 145 -3.90 3.03 -11.79
N ARG A 146 -2.80 3.35 -12.49
CA ARG A 146 -2.83 3.66 -13.92
C ARG A 146 -3.28 2.48 -14.78
N ALA A 147 -2.81 1.26 -14.48
CA ALA A 147 -3.24 0.05 -15.18
C ALA A 147 -4.75 -0.19 -15.01
N ALA A 148 -5.32 0.17 -13.86
CA ALA A 148 -6.76 0.14 -13.59
C ALA A 148 -7.51 1.40 -14.10
N LYS A 149 -6.82 2.36 -14.73
CA LYS A 149 -7.36 3.63 -15.23
C LYS A 149 -7.93 4.54 -14.13
N CYS A 150 -7.46 4.37 -12.90
CA CYS A 150 -7.78 5.25 -11.79
C CYS A 150 -7.02 6.58 -11.90
N HIS A 151 -7.51 7.62 -11.24
CA HIS A 151 -6.75 8.85 -11.00
C HIS A 151 -5.70 8.58 -9.93
N THR A 152 -4.42 8.73 -10.28
CA THR A 152 -3.29 8.32 -9.42
C THR A 152 -2.69 9.50 -8.69
N ILE A 153 -2.54 9.36 -7.37
CA ILE A 153 -1.99 10.39 -6.50
C ILE A 153 -0.79 9.83 -5.76
N LEU A 154 0.38 10.41 -6.01
CA LEU A 154 1.59 10.12 -5.25
C LEU A 154 1.61 10.98 -3.98
N VAL A 155 1.86 10.36 -2.83
CA VAL A 155 2.00 11.07 -1.55
C VAL A 155 3.34 10.71 -0.92
N GLY A 156 4.11 11.73 -0.54
CA GLY A 156 5.43 11.56 0.05
C GLY A 156 6.50 12.36 -0.67
N ASP A 157 7.74 12.16 -0.28
CA ASP A 157 8.92 12.90 -0.74
C ASP A 157 9.62 12.28 -1.97
N ASN A 158 9.05 11.21 -2.54
CA ASN A 158 9.54 10.65 -3.79
C ASN A 158 9.35 11.64 -4.94
N ASP A 159 10.42 11.85 -5.73
CA ASP A 159 10.39 12.73 -6.89
C ASP A 159 9.57 12.09 -8.05
N PRO A 160 8.41 12.66 -8.43
CA PRO A 160 7.57 12.13 -9.49
C PRO A 160 8.23 12.18 -10.88
N GLU A 161 9.28 12.98 -11.05
CA GLU A 161 10.05 13.08 -12.30
C GLU A 161 11.23 12.09 -12.36
N SER A 162 11.46 11.32 -11.29
CA SER A 162 12.52 10.33 -11.26
C SER A 162 12.29 9.21 -12.27
N ALA A 163 13.36 8.50 -12.66
CA ALA A 163 13.29 7.38 -13.59
C ALA A 163 12.34 6.26 -13.15
N GLU A 164 12.06 6.18 -11.85
CA GLU A 164 11.16 5.20 -11.26
C GLU A 164 9.70 5.38 -11.71
N PHE A 165 9.29 6.61 -12.01
CA PHE A 165 7.94 6.95 -12.48
C PHE A 165 7.85 7.23 -13.98
N SER A 166 8.95 7.09 -14.74
CA SER A 166 8.99 7.46 -16.17
C SER A 166 7.94 6.74 -17.02
N ASP A 167 7.70 5.45 -16.75
CA ASP A 167 6.71 4.66 -17.49
C ASP A 167 5.28 4.89 -16.99
N HIS A 168 5.14 5.31 -15.74
CA HIS A 168 3.88 5.51 -15.05
C HIS A 168 3.94 6.79 -14.20
N PRO A 169 3.91 8.00 -14.79
CA PRO A 169 3.88 9.23 -14.01
C PRO A 169 2.57 9.35 -13.24
N PRO A 170 2.56 9.83 -11.98
CA PRO A 170 1.33 10.10 -11.24
C PRO A 170 0.56 11.27 -11.90
N ASP A 171 -0.76 11.29 -11.73
CA ASP A 171 -1.59 12.41 -12.18
C ASP A 171 -1.44 13.62 -11.26
N GLU A 172 -1.24 13.38 -9.95
CA GLU A 172 -0.99 14.41 -8.95
C GLU A 172 0.08 13.96 -7.95
N HIS A 173 0.76 14.92 -7.31
CA HIS A 173 1.74 14.68 -6.26
C HIS A 173 1.56 15.66 -5.09
N TYR A 174 1.57 15.12 -3.88
CA TYR A 174 1.52 15.86 -2.62
C TYR A 174 2.61 15.37 -1.68
N LEU A 175 3.33 16.28 -1.03
CA LEU A 175 4.45 15.93 -0.15
C LEU A 175 4.01 15.20 1.13
N SER A 176 2.75 15.30 1.52
CA SER A 176 2.22 14.64 2.71
C SER A 176 0.71 14.37 2.62
N CYS A 177 0.20 13.47 3.47
CA CYS A 177 -1.24 13.30 3.64
C CYS A 177 -1.93 14.58 4.15
N ARG A 178 -1.21 15.45 4.84
CA ARG A 178 -1.72 16.75 5.31
C ARG A 178 -1.95 17.70 4.13
N ASP A 179 -1.06 17.73 3.14
CA ASP A 179 -1.25 18.55 1.94
C ASP A 179 -2.45 18.06 1.12
N LEU A 180 -2.59 16.76 0.95
CA LEU A 180 -3.75 16.16 0.29
C LEU A 180 -5.05 16.40 1.08
N LEU A 181 -5.02 16.40 2.42
CA LEU A 181 -6.15 16.74 3.27
C LEU A 181 -6.70 18.15 2.96
N GLU A 182 -5.84 19.13 2.67
CA GLU A 182 -6.29 20.48 2.31
C GLU A 182 -7.05 20.51 0.98
N VAL A 183 -6.79 19.58 0.07
CA VAL A 183 -7.56 19.41 -1.16
C VAL A 183 -8.91 18.77 -0.86
N VAL A 184 -8.92 17.68 -0.10
CA VAL A 184 -10.14 16.97 0.30
C VAL A 184 -11.13 17.89 1.04
N ARG A 185 -10.65 18.85 1.83
CA ARG A 185 -11.50 19.85 2.53
C ARG A 185 -12.26 20.79 1.59
N ARG A 186 -11.88 20.86 0.32
CA ARG A 186 -12.49 21.78 -0.67
C ARG A 186 -13.47 21.06 -1.62
N LEU A 187 -13.53 19.74 -1.54
CA LEU A 187 -14.52 18.91 -2.26
C LEU A 187 -15.90 19.06 -1.60
#